data_bc04c6178d664080c9155fd9f658753a
#
_entry.id   bc04c6178d664080c9155fd9f658753a
#
_cell.length_a   1.000
_cell.length_b   1.000
_cell.length_c   1.000
_cell.angle_alpha   90.00
_cell.angle_beta   90.00
_cell.angle_gamma   90.00
#
_symmetry.space_group_name_H-M   'P 1'
#
loop_
_entity.id
_entity.type
_entity.pdbx_description
1 polymer ?
#
loop_
_entity_poly.entity_id
_entity_poly.type
_entity_poly.pdbx_seq_one_letter_code
_entity_poly.pdbx_strand_id
1 'polypeptide(L)'
;SFGIFIVAQQPMVLFWFIIACGITDVLDGFLARRMHWESDVGARLDSLGDLVFFSALVFYVVRYQMDVIQHYMPGVYSIFVIKTLSLVICTIKNHATYSLHTYGNKLTAVLVVVAICLILLTGEGTFTVVLVVVANLSALEELLIMILHARPDVNTRSILLMKK
;
A
#
# COMPACT_ATOMS: atom_id res chain seq x y z
N SER A 1 -4.71 20.44 -12.77
CA SER A 1 -3.85 20.72 -11.60
C SER A 1 -4.51 21.62 -10.55
N PHE A 2 -5.31 22.62 -10.94
CA PHE A 2 -5.97 23.55 -10.00
C PHE A 2 -7.10 22.89 -9.19
N GLY A 3 -7.85 21.99 -9.78
CA GLY A 3 -8.95 21.27 -9.11
C GLY A 3 -8.46 20.34 -7.99
N ILE A 4 -7.32 19.65 -8.17
CA ILE A 4 -6.71 18.80 -7.14
C ILE A 4 -6.26 19.64 -5.94
N PHE A 5 -5.78 20.85 -6.17
CA PHE A 5 -5.33 21.77 -5.12
C PHE A 5 -6.51 22.27 -4.24
N ILE A 6 -7.66 22.55 -4.85
CA ILE A 6 -8.88 22.96 -4.13
C ILE A 6 -9.44 21.79 -3.32
N VAL A 7 -9.46 20.59 -3.89
CA VAL A 7 -9.92 19.36 -3.21
C VAL A 7 -9.02 19.02 -2.01
N ALA A 8 -7.72 19.24 -2.14
CA ALA A 8 -6.75 18.96 -1.06
C ALA A 8 -6.88 19.91 0.16
N GLN A 9 -7.54 21.07 0.01
CA GLN A 9 -7.77 21.98 1.15
C GLN A 9 -9.05 21.66 1.93
N GLN A 10 -9.90 20.75 1.43
CA GLN A 10 -11.14 20.36 2.12
C GLN A 10 -11.10 18.86 2.47
N PRO A 11 -10.78 18.51 3.71
CA PRO A 11 -10.64 17.10 4.14
C PRO A 11 -11.85 16.24 3.80
N MET A 12 -13.06 16.78 3.96
CA MET A 12 -14.30 16.06 3.66
C MET A 12 -14.47 15.76 2.16
N VAL A 13 -14.07 16.66 1.27
CA VAL A 13 -14.15 16.42 -0.17
C VAL A 13 -13.16 15.33 -0.57
N LEU A 14 -11.94 15.38 -0.02
CA LEU A 14 -10.93 14.35 -0.26
C LEU A 14 -11.38 12.99 0.29
N PHE A 15 -11.99 12.96 1.48
CA PHE A 15 -12.55 11.74 2.06
C PHE A 15 -13.56 11.08 1.12
N TRP A 16 -14.56 11.83 0.64
CA TRP A 16 -15.56 11.28 -0.29
C TRP A 16 -14.97 10.88 -1.63
N PHE A 17 -13.94 11.59 -2.09
CA PHE A 17 -13.21 11.23 -3.30
C PHE A 17 -12.49 9.89 -3.15
N ILE A 18 -11.81 9.65 -2.01
CA ILE A 18 -11.15 8.36 -1.71
C ILE A 18 -12.17 7.22 -1.70
N ILE A 19 -13.31 7.43 -1.03
CA ILE A 19 -14.38 6.42 -0.98
C ILE A 19 -14.93 6.12 -2.38
N ALA A 20 -15.20 7.16 -3.17
CA ALA A 20 -15.69 6.98 -4.54
C ALA A 20 -14.68 6.21 -5.42
N CYS A 21 -13.39 6.57 -5.36
CA CYS A 21 -12.33 5.85 -6.08
C CYS A 21 -12.25 4.38 -5.65
N GLY A 22 -12.28 4.09 -4.34
CA GLY A 22 -12.26 2.71 -3.86
C GLY A 22 -13.46 1.89 -4.29
N ILE A 23 -14.66 2.49 -4.32
CA ILE A 23 -15.88 1.80 -4.80
C ILE A 23 -15.79 1.52 -6.31
N THR A 24 -15.35 2.50 -7.12
CA THR A 24 -15.22 2.30 -8.57
C THR A 24 -14.21 1.22 -8.90
N ASP A 25 -13.05 1.22 -8.23
CA ASP A 25 -12.01 0.20 -8.40
C ASP A 25 -12.51 -1.22 -8.08
N VAL A 26 -13.23 -1.38 -6.96
CA VAL A 26 -13.84 -2.67 -6.62
C VAL A 26 -14.89 -3.10 -7.64
N LEU A 27 -15.71 -2.16 -8.13
CA LEU A 27 -16.74 -2.44 -9.15
C LEU A 27 -16.12 -2.81 -10.49
N ASP A 28 -15.11 -2.07 -10.93
CA ASP A 28 -14.42 -2.32 -12.19
C ASP A 28 -13.73 -3.69 -12.19
N GLY A 29 -13.02 -4.01 -11.13
CA GLY A 29 -12.41 -5.32 -10.93
C GLY A 29 -13.44 -6.46 -10.83
N PHE A 30 -14.60 -6.22 -10.21
CA PHE A 30 -15.68 -7.20 -10.15
C PHE A 30 -16.32 -7.42 -11.53
N LEU A 31 -16.63 -6.34 -12.28
CA LEU A 31 -17.19 -6.40 -13.62
C LEU A 31 -16.24 -7.10 -14.59
N ALA A 32 -14.96 -6.71 -14.61
CA ALA A 32 -13.96 -7.31 -15.48
C ALA A 32 -13.87 -8.84 -15.30
N ARG A 33 -13.85 -9.31 -14.04
CA ARG A 33 -13.85 -10.75 -13.72
C ARG A 33 -15.13 -11.43 -14.16
N ARG A 34 -16.29 -10.82 -13.92
CA ARG A 34 -17.59 -11.43 -14.24
C ARG A 34 -17.85 -11.51 -15.74
N MET A 35 -17.35 -10.54 -16.51
CA MET A 35 -17.54 -10.45 -17.94
C MET A 35 -16.38 -11.09 -18.74
N HIS A 36 -15.37 -11.65 -18.07
CA HIS A 36 -14.16 -12.21 -18.69
C HIS A 36 -13.43 -11.20 -19.59
N TRP A 37 -13.45 -9.92 -19.23
CA TRP A 37 -12.76 -8.82 -19.94
C TRP A 37 -11.38 -8.52 -19.37
N GLU A 38 -10.82 -9.48 -18.65
CA GLU A 38 -9.46 -9.35 -18.13
C GLU A 38 -8.45 -9.27 -19.29
N SER A 39 -7.62 -8.23 -19.27
CA SER A 39 -6.57 -8.04 -20.27
C SER A 39 -5.29 -7.58 -19.60
N ASP A 40 -4.13 -7.94 -20.17
CA ASP A 40 -2.82 -7.52 -19.67
C ASP A 40 -2.67 -5.99 -19.67
N VAL A 41 -3.29 -5.32 -20.64
CA VAL A 41 -3.30 -3.86 -20.73
C VAL A 41 -4.14 -3.25 -19.61
N GLY A 42 -5.33 -3.82 -19.34
CA GLY A 42 -6.21 -3.41 -18.25
C GLY A 42 -5.49 -3.53 -16.90
N ALA A 43 -4.85 -4.67 -16.62
CA ALA A 43 -4.10 -4.88 -15.39
C ALA A 43 -2.92 -3.91 -15.20
N ARG A 44 -2.25 -3.50 -16.29
CA ARG A 44 -1.18 -2.48 -16.23
C ARG A 44 -1.73 -1.08 -15.96
N LEU A 45 -2.86 -0.73 -16.57
CA LEU A 45 -3.52 0.55 -16.35
C LEU A 45 -4.04 0.68 -14.91
N ASP A 46 -4.61 -0.39 -14.36
CA ASP A 46 -5.02 -0.51 -12.98
C ASP A 46 -3.84 -0.26 -12.02
N SER A 47 -2.73 -0.98 -12.21
CA SER A 47 -1.51 -0.79 -11.42
C SER A 47 -0.92 0.63 -11.51
N LEU A 48 -1.03 1.29 -12.67
CA LEU A 48 -0.61 2.68 -12.83
C LEU A 48 -1.58 3.63 -12.12
N GLY A 49 -2.88 3.36 -12.18
CA GLY A 49 -3.91 4.10 -11.47
C GLY A 49 -3.67 4.06 -9.96
N ASP A 50 -3.44 2.86 -9.41
CA ASP A 50 -3.09 2.65 -8.01
C ASP A 50 -1.83 3.43 -7.60
N LEU A 51 -0.77 3.36 -8.41
CA LEU A 51 0.47 4.08 -8.14
C LEU A 51 0.24 5.60 -8.05
N VAL A 52 -0.51 6.16 -9.00
CA VAL A 52 -0.86 7.59 -9.01
C VAL A 52 -1.72 7.95 -7.81
N PHE A 53 -2.72 7.13 -7.49
CA PHE A 53 -3.62 7.33 -6.37
C PHE A 53 -2.85 7.32 -5.03
N PHE A 54 -2.06 6.28 -4.76
CA PHE A 54 -1.26 6.19 -3.54
C PHE A 54 -0.21 7.30 -3.45
N SER A 55 0.43 7.67 -4.57
CA SER A 55 1.39 8.79 -4.60
C SER A 55 0.72 10.12 -4.23
N ALA A 56 -0.50 10.35 -4.72
CA ALA A 56 -1.28 11.55 -4.37
C ALA A 56 -1.68 11.57 -2.89
N LEU A 57 -2.06 10.43 -2.32
CA LEU A 57 -2.37 10.30 -0.90
C LEU A 57 -1.14 10.57 0.00
N VAL A 58 0.00 9.99 -0.35
CA VAL A 58 1.27 10.23 0.36
C VAL A 58 1.65 11.70 0.28
N PHE A 59 1.56 12.31 -0.90
CA PHE A 59 1.82 13.74 -1.08
C PHE A 59 0.91 14.60 -0.21
N TYR A 60 -0.40 14.28 -0.15
CA TYR A 60 -1.35 14.98 0.71
C TYR A 60 -0.95 14.90 2.18
N VAL A 61 -0.68 13.71 2.68
CA VAL A 61 -0.30 13.48 4.08
C VAL A 61 0.98 14.26 4.43
N VAL A 62 2.01 14.17 3.60
CA VAL A 62 3.27 14.89 3.82
C VAL A 62 3.08 16.41 3.76
N ARG A 63 2.20 16.91 2.90
CA ARG A 63 2.03 18.36 2.69
C ARG A 63 1.13 19.01 3.72
N TYR A 64 0.10 18.30 4.20
CA TYR A 64 -0.99 18.89 5.01
C TYR A 64 -1.18 18.24 6.37
N GLN A 65 -0.65 17.05 6.62
CA GLN A 65 -0.88 16.27 7.85
C GLN A 65 0.44 15.89 8.54
N MET A 66 1.54 16.56 8.21
CA MET A 66 2.85 16.22 8.75
C MET A 66 2.90 16.32 10.28
N ASP A 67 2.23 17.31 10.86
CA ASP A 67 2.18 17.51 12.31
C ASP A 67 1.53 16.30 13.02
N VAL A 68 0.56 15.65 12.35
CA VAL A 68 -0.14 14.47 12.89
C VAL A 68 0.73 13.22 12.81
N ILE A 69 1.51 13.07 11.73
CA ILE A 69 2.24 11.83 11.46
C ILE A 69 3.73 11.86 11.85
N GLN A 70 4.31 13.03 12.15
CA GLN A 70 5.75 13.17 12.42
C GLN A 70 6.25 12.24 13.54
N HIS A 71 5.43 11.95 14.54
CA HIS A 71 5.76 11.03 15.63
C HIS A 71 5.97 9.58 15.15
N TYR A 72 5.38 9.21 14.03
CA TYR A 72 5.43 7.86 13.45
C TYR A 72 6.49 7.71 12.37
N MET A 73 7.18 8.82 12.00
CA MET A 73 8.20 8.80 10.94
C MET A 73 9.33 7.80 11.17
N PRO A 74 9.84 7.57 12.40
CA PRO A 74 10.85 6.53 12.62
C PRO A 74 10.36 5.14 12.19
N GLY A 75 9.10 4.81 12.47
CA GLY A 75 8.47 3.56 12.02
C GLY A 75 8.27 3.49 10.49
N VAL A 76 7.98 4.61 9.85
CA VAL A 76 7.90 4.69 8.39
C VAL A 76 9.28 4.50 7.75
N TYR A 77 10.33 5.10 8.32
CA TYR A 77 11.71 4.89 7.85
C TYR A 77 12.14 3.43 8.01
N SER A 78 11.78 2.77 9.12
CA SER A 78 12.10 1.35 9.30
C SER A 78 11.45 0.46 8.24
N ILE A 79 10.18 0.73 7.87
CA ILE A 79 9.51 0.01 6.77
C ILE A 79 10.28 0.20 5.47
N PHE A 80 10.66 1.44 5.14
CA PHE A 80 11.40 1.73 3.91
C PHE A 80 12.74 0.98 3.86
N VAL A 81 13.50 0.98 4.95
CA VAL A 81 14.78 0.27 5.05
C VAL A 81 14.58 -1.24 4.86
N ILE A 82 13.61 -1.84 5.58
CA ILE A 82 13.33 -3.28 5.50
C ILE A 82 12.89 -3.68 4.09
N LYS A 83 12.00 -2.91 3.47
CA LYS A 83 11.54 -3.16 2.09
C LYS A 83 12.68 -3.05 1.08
N THR A 84 13.54 -2.04 1.22
CA THR A 84 14.71 -1.89 0.35
C THR A 84 15.68 -3.06 0.51
N LEU A 85 15.96 -3.50 1.73
CA LEU A 85 16.78 -4.69 1.99
C LEU A 85 16.17 -5.95 1.37
N SER A 86 14.85 -6.12 1.49
CA SER A 86 14.13 -7.24 0.88
C SER A 86 14.30 -7.26 -0.65
N LEU A 87 14.15 -6.11 -1.31
CA LEU A 87 14.34 -5.99 -2.76
C LEU A 87 15.81 -6.24 -3.18
N VAL A 88 16.77 -5.74 -2.42
CA VAL A 88 18.21 -5.98 -2.68
C VAL A 88 18.52 -7.46 -2.58
N ILE A 89 18.07 -8.13 -1.51
CA ILE A 89 18.28 -9.58 -1.33
C ILE A 89 17.60 -10.36 -2.47
N CYS A 90 16.37 -10.00 -2.83
CA CYS A 90 15.65 -10.60 -3.95
C CYS A 90 16.46 -10.49 -5.25
N THR A 91 16.96 -9.30 -5.57
CA THR A 91 17.71 -9.04 -6.80
C THR A 91 19.02 -9.83 -6.84
N ILE A 92 19.77 -9.86 -5.72
CA ILE A 92 21.06 -10.59 -5.65
C ILE A 92 20.83 -12.10 -5.75
N LYS A 93 19.81 -12.62 -5.03
CA LYS A 93 19.61 -14.08 -4.89
C LYS A 93 18.85 -14.68 -6.06
N ASN A 94 17.90 -13.97 -6.65
CA ASN A 94 17.00 -14.48 -7.67
C ASN A 94 17.25 -13.90 -9.07
N HIS A 95 18.17 -12.94 -9.21
CA HIS A 95 18.41 -12.19 -10.45
C HIS A 95 17.13 -11.56 -11.03
N ALA A 96 16.17 -11.27 -10.18
CA ALA A 96 14.88 -10.65 -10.54
C ALA A 96 14.40 -9.76 -9.41
N THR A 97 13.77 -8.64 -9.73
CA THR A 97 13.23 -7.69 -8.76
C THR A 97 11.72 -7.84 -8.72
N TYR A 98 11.19 -8.41 -7.64
CA TYR A 98 9.75 -8.51 -7.38
C TYR A 98 9.46 -8.40 -5.89
N SER A 99 8.26 -7.94 -5.55
CA SER A 99 7.72 -7.94 -4.19
C SER A 99 6.70 -9.07 -4.04
N LEU A 100 6.58 -9.61 -2.84
CA LEU A 100 5.66 -10.71 -2.58
C LEU A 100 4.25 -10.17 -2.28
N HIS A 101 3.23 -10.85 -2.80
CA HIS A 101 1.83 -10.56 -2.53
C HIS A 101 1.34 -11.27 -1.26
N THR A 102 1.99 -11.00 -0.12
CA THR A 102 1.59 -11.60 1.16
C THR A 102 0.25 -11.01 1.67
N TYR A 103 -0.43 -11.75 2.54
CA TYR A 103 -1.61 -11.22 3.23
C TYR A 103 -1.30 -9.99 4.06
N GLY A 104 -0.09 -9.91 4.66
CA GLY A 104 0.38 -8.75 5.39
C GLY A 104 0.47 -7.50 4.51
N ASN A 105 1.01 -7.63 3.30
CA ASN A 105 1.07 -6.50 2.35
C ASN A 105 -0.32 -6.02 1.93
N LYS A 106 -1.27 -6.93 1.69
CA LYS A 106 -2.66 -6.58 1.36
C LYS A 106 -3.36 -5.88 2.54
N LEU A 107 -3.18 -6.40 3.75
CA LEU A 107 -3.72 -5.78 4.96
C LEU A 107 -3.13 -4.38 5.16
N THR A 108 -1.83 -4.21 4.96
CA THR A 108 -1.17 -2.90 5.07
C THR A 108 -1.78 -1.90 4.08
N ALA A 109 -2.03 -2.28 2.84
CA ALA A 109 -2.65 -1.39 1.84
C ALA A 109 -4.04 -0.91 2.28
N VAL A 110 -4.88 -1.82 2.80
CA VAL A 110 -6.20 -1.46 3.36
C VAL A 110 -6.04 -0.51 4.55
N LEU A 111 -5.11 -0.81 5.47
CA LEU A 111 -4.89 0.03 6.66
C LEU A 111 -4.37 1.42 6.32
N VAL A 112 -3.61 1.60 5.24
CA VAL A 112 -3.18 2.93 4.75
C VAL A 112 -4.40 3.77 4.41
N VAL A 113 -5.32 3.24 3.62
CA VAL A 113 -6.55 3.94 3.22
C VAL A 113 -7.39 4.28 4.46
N VAL A 114 -7.60 3.31 5.36
CA VAL A 114 -8.37 3.50 6.59
C VAL A 114 -7.72 4.57 7.49
N ALA A 115 -6.40 4.53 7.67
CA ALA A 115 -5.69 5.53 8.49
C ALA A 115 -5.84 6.94 7.91
N ILE A 116 -5.70 7.10 6.60
CA ILE A 116 -5.88 8.41 5.93
C ILE A 116 -7.33 8.89 6.09
N CYS A 117 -8.32 8.03 5.88
CA CYS A 117 -9.72 8.38 6.09
C CYS A 117 -10.00 8.81 7.52
N LEU A 118 -9.43 8.14 8.52
CA LEU A 118 -9.58 8.52 9.93
C LEU A 118 -8.91 9.86 10.23
N ILE A 119 -7.71 10.10 9.73
CA ILE A 119 -7.03 11.40 9.87
C ILE A 119 -7.89 12.53 9.26
N LEU A 120 -8.49 12.29 8.09
CA LEU A 120 -9.36 13.29 7.43
C LEU A 120 -10.63 13.58 8.22
N LEU A 121 -11.20 12.59 8.91
CA LEU A 121 -12.45 12.71 9.67
C LEU A 121 -12.24 13.28 11.08
N THR A 122 -11.19 12.83 11.77
CA THR A 122 -10.97 13.14 13.19
C THR A 122 -9.86 14.17 13.42
N GLY A 123 -8.98 14.37 12.46
CA GLY A 123 -7.73 15.15 12.63
C GLY A 123 -6.69 14.46 13.50
N GLU A 124 -6.93 13.21 13.95
CA GLU A 124 -6.04 12.48 14.85
C GLU A 124 -5.30 11.35 14.13
N GLY A 125 -4.01 11.23 14.41
CA GLY A 125 -3.15 10.18 13.84
C GLY A 125 -3.02 8.91 14.70
N THR A 126 -3.80 8.74 15.75
CA THR A 126 -3.64 7.62 16.70
C THR A 126 -3.69 6.25 16.02
N PHE A 127 -4.55 6.08 15.03
CA PHE A 127 -4.65 4.83 14.27
C PHE A 127 -3.41 4.54 13.42
N THR A 128 -2.58 5.54 13.14
CA THR A 128 -1.32 5.38 12.38
C THR A 128 -0.34 4.45 13.12
N VAL A 129 -0.42 4.35 14.46
CA VAL A 129 0.36 3.38 15.22
C VAL A 129 0.09 1.95 14.74
N VAL A 130 -1.19 1.58 14.63
CA VAL A 130 -1.61 0.24 14.19
C VAL A 130 -1.10 -0.03 12.78
N LEU A 131 -1.27 0.94 11.87
CA LEU A 131 -0.74 0.86 10.51
C LEU A 131 0.77 0.62 10.50
N VAL A 132 1.55 1.42 11.24
CA VAL A 132 3.01 1.33 11.25
C VAL A 132 3.47 -0.02 11.83
N VAL A 133 2.84 -0.50 12.90
CA VAL A 133 3.15 -1.82 13.48
C VAL A 133 2.88 -2.94 12.48
N VAL A 134 1.67 -2.98 11.88
CA VAL A 134 1.31 -4.02 10.91
C VAL A 134 2.20 -3.97 9.68
N ALA A 135 2.50 -2.76 9.17
CA ALA A 135 3.38 -2.59 8.01
C ALA A 135 4.82 -3.06 8.28
N ASN A 136 5.36 -2.79 9.47
CA ASN A 136 6.69 -3.30 9.87
C ASN A 136 6.69 -4.83 9.98
N LEU A 137 5.67 -5.42 10.60
CA LEU A 137 5.56 -6.88 10.70
C LEU A 137 5.44 -7.53 9.31
N SER A 138 4.66 -6.94 8.42
CA SER A 138 4.53 -7.40 7.03
C SER A 138 5.85 -7.26 6.26
N ALA A 139 6.58 -6.16 6.43
CA ALA A 139 7.88 -5.97 5.80
C ALA A 139 8.93 -6.97 6.32
N LEU A 140 8.93 -7.27 7.62
CA LEU A 140 9.78 -8.28 8.23
C LEU A 140 9.43 -9.69 7.74
N GLU A 141 8.13 -10.03 7.63
CA GLU A 141 7.69 -11.31 7.05
C GLU A 141 8.23 -11.47 5.63
N GLU A 142 8.08 -10.45 4.77
CA GLU A 142 8.59 -10.49 3.40
C GLU A 142 10.12 -10.67 3.37
N LEU A 143 10.85 -9.93 4.19
CA LEU A 143 12.29 -10.05 4.31
C LEU A 143 12.72 -11.47 4.73
N LEU A 144 12.06 -12.06 5.73
CA LEU A 144 12.34 -13.42 6.19
C LEU A 144 12.07 -14.44 5.09
N ILE A 145 10.98 -14.31 4.33
CA ILE A 145 10.70 -15.19 3.19
C ILE A 145 11.83 -15.10 2.16
N MET A 146 12.29 -13.89 1.83
CA MET A 146 13.39 -13.67 0.86
C MET A 146 14.73 -14.25 1.35
N ILE A 147 15.00 -14.21 2.65
CA ILE A 147 16.21 -14.80 3.24
C ILE A 147 16.16 -16.32 3.22
N LEU A 148 15.05 -16.92 3.69
CA LEU A 148 14.92 -18.34 3.93
C LEU A 148 14.71 -19.17 2.65
N HIS A 149 14.07 -18.60 1.62
CA HIS A 149 13.71 -19.33 0.42
C HIS A 149 14.53 -18.82 -0.79
N ALA A 150 15.05 -19.76 -1.58
CA ALA A 150 15.90 -19.43 -2.72
C ALA A 150 15.12 -18.81 -3.90
N ARG A 151 13.87 -19.24 -4.10
CA ARG A 151 12.98 -18.73 -5.16
C ARG A 151 11.54 -18.74 -4.65
N PRO A 152 11.14 -17.77 -3.80
CA PRO A 152 9.76 -17.71 -3.33
C PRO A 152 8.83 -17.37 -4.51
N ASP A 153 7.66 -17.99 -4.52
CA ASP A 153 6.60 -17.64 -5.47
C ASP A 153 6.10 -16.21 -5.16
N VAL A 154 5.90 -15.40 -6.19
CA VAL A 154 5.35 -14.02 -6.07
C VAL A 154 4.01 -14.04 -5.33
N ASN A 155 3.22 -15.11 -5.50
CA ASN A 155 1.92 -15.29 -4.85
C ASN A 155 2.02 -15.98 -3.47
N THR A 156 3.20 -16.03 -2.85
CA THR A 156 3.34 -16.58 -1.50
C THR A 156 2.48 -15.79 -0.52
N ARG A 157 1.51 -16.48 0.09
CA ARG A 157 0.49 -15.83 0.94
C ARG A 157 1.00 -15.47 2.33
N SER A 158 1.83 -16.32 2.93
CA SER A 158 2.47 -16.12 4.24
C SER A 158 3.58 -17.14 4.45
N ILE A 159 4.56 -16.78 5.29
CA ILE A 159 5.63 -17.68 5.71
C ILE A 159 5.08 -18.96 6.39
N LEU A 160 3.96 -18.81 7.12
CA LEU A 160 3.32 -19.92 7.85
C LEU A 160 2.67 -20.97 6.93
N LEU A 161 2.35 -20.61 5.70
CA LEU A 161 1.69 -21.46 4.72
C LEU A 161 2.67 -22.10 3.72
N MET A 162 3.95 -21.77 3.81
CA MET A 162 4.98 -22.39 2.97
C MET A 162 5.27 -23.80 3.49
N LYS A 163 4.90 -24.82 2.71
CA LYS A 163 5.38 -26.18 2.94
C LYS A 163 6.88 -26.25 2.67
N LYS A 164 7.59 -26.93 3.58
CA LYS A 164 9.01 -27.29 3.38
C LYS A 164 9.20 -28.14 2.15
#